data_a325c1ce0cc13a082f850995b27b4abc
#
_entry.id   a325c1ce0cc13a082f850995b27b4abc
#
_cell.length_a   1.000
_cell.length_b   1.000
_cell.length_c   1.000
_cell.angle_alpha   90.00
_cell.angle_beta   90.00
_cell.angle_gamma   90.00
#
_symmetry.space_group_name_H-M   'P 1'
#
loop_
_entity.id
_entity.type
_entity.pdbx_description
1 polymer ?
#
loop_
_entity_poly.entity_id
_entity_poly.type
_entity_poly.pdbx_seq_one_letter_code
_entity_poly.pdbx_strand_id
1 'polypeptide(L)'
;MKFNYHIRGRTGLARISVAAAALLGSGGLLAISASGTATAATKHKVQTVTFWNAYNDVTETPVMNGIVIPAFEAQNPGIKVVDDTLPYDGMLQKFIASSAAGHPPSLMRSDIAWVPQLASEGVLLETSKQPWFAKMKSAAFPGPLSTNLYKGGYYGIPLDTNTQVLFWNKADFAAANLQPPTTYAQLVSDAQTLTVPSLGQHGLGVDSTDIWNVGPLVWPAGANFTNKTWTKASGFMDSPKMIAAVQQLVTYQQSGVIGSDMAGGSGAISGETGFPTGQYAMYLDGPWATNTYKQANFAGYGTVIDPPGPGGSGSVVGGEDLVIAKNAPNMAATIKFVKFLQSPFSQLAMVAAGQMTAYKTYAASEIKVNPALKVFAQQLQTSRARPVTQGYAALDTAFSNELQLMLAGKVTVAVGLQTAAKAADTALKP
;
A
#
# COMPACT_ATOMS: atom_id res chain seq x y z
N MET A 1 34.57 2.90 22.65
CA MET A 1 35.17 3.85 21.70
C MET A 1 34.03 4.58 21.00
N LYS A 2 33.89 5.87 21.23
CA LYS A 2 32.88 6.74 20.61
C LYS A 2 33.44 7.23 19.29
N PHE A 3 32.76 6.97 18.17
CA PHE A 3 33.07 7.61 16.90
C PHE A 3 31.98 8.64 16.58
N ASN A 4 32.37 9.92 16.60
CA ASN A 4 31.57 11.04 16.11
C ASN A 4 31.82 11.19 14.61
N TYR A 5 30.77 11.05 13.78
CA TYR A 5 30.82 11.48 12.39
C TYR A 5 30.13 12.84 12.24
N HIS A 6 30.89 13.82 11.86
CA HIS A 6 30.38 15.13 11.41
C HIS A 6 30.13 15.02 9.88
N ILE A 7 28.89 15.11 9.45
CA ILE A 7 28.54 15.32 8.04
C ILE A 7 28.22 16.80 7.87
N ARG A 8 29.08 17.51 7.13
CA ARG A 8 28.80 18.86 6.62
C ARG A 8 27.99 18.71 5.32
N GLY A 9 26.66 18.93 5.36
CA GLY A 9 25.82 19.06 4.20
C GLY A 9 25.94 20.44 3.56
N ARG A 10 26.21 20.49 2.26
CA ARG A 10 25.99 21.68 1.41
C ARG A 10 24.64 21.52 0.72
N THR A 11 23.66 22.32 1.14
CA THR A 11 22.35 22.44 0.53
C THR A 11 22.42 23.35 -0.68
N GLY A 12 22.17 22.79 -1.88
CA GLY A 12 21.86 23.54 -3.08
C GLY A 12 20.35 23.63 -3.27
N LEU A 13 19.73 24.70 -2.81
CA LEU A 13 18.31 24.97 -3.08
C LEU A 13 18.16 25.57 -4.49
N ALA A 14 17.58 24.83 -5.39
CA ALA A 14 17.08 25.38 -6.66
C ALA A 14 15.79 26.18 -6.39
N ARG A 15 15.86 27.48 -6.56
CA ARG A 15 14.72 28.40 -6.45
C ARG A 15 13.92 28.34 -7.75
N ILE A 16 12.69 27.87 -7.68
CA ILE A 16 11.69 28.07 -8.73
C ILE A 16 11.01 29.42 -8.45
N SER A 17 11.31 30.41 -9.29
CA SER A 17 10.67 31.73 -9.21
C SER A 17 9.34 31.69 -9.94
N VAL A 18 8.25 31.86 -9.22
CA VAL A 18 6.94 32.17 -9.79
C VAL A 18 6.80 33.70 -9.82
N ALA A 19 6.77 34.28 -11.02
CA ALA A 19 6.55 35.70 -11.20
C ALA A 19 5.06 36.03 -11.03
N ALA A 20 4.72 36.76 -9.97
CA ALA A 20 3.43 37.41 -9.82
C ALA A 20 3.53 38.83 -10.40
N ALA A 21 2.77 39.11 -11.44
CA ALA A 21 2.65 40.45 -12.01
C ALA A 21 1.77 41.32 -11.10
N ALA A 22 2.34 42.34 -10.48
CA ALA A 22 1.61 43.38 -9.78
C ALA A 22 1.30 44.51 -10.74
N LEU A 23 -0.01 44.77 -10.95
CA LEU A 23 -0.52 45.98 -11.58
C LEU A 23 -0.67 47.06 -10.52
N LEU A 24 0.16 48.08 -10.56
CA LEU A 24 0.06 49.31 -9.80
C LEU A 24 -0.84 50.28 -10.59
N GLY A 25 -2.01 50.55 -10.06
CA GLY A 25 -2.86 51.69 -10.48
C GLY A 25 -2.82 52.78 -9.42
N SER A 26 -2.33 53.96 -9.81
CA SER A 26 -2.28 55.19 -9.05
C SER A 26 -3.66 55.87 -8.99
N GLY A 27 -4.09 56.34 -7.82
CA GLY A 27 -5.25 57.21 -7.72
C GLY A 27 -5.73 57.54 -6.32
N GLY A 28 -5.45 58.79 -5.86
CA GLY A 28 -6.30 59.61 -5.04
C GLY A 28 -6.41 59.31 -3.53
N LEU A 29 -5.75 60.14 -2.73
CA LEU A 29 -6.07 60.32 -1.30
C LEU A 29 -7.43 61.01 -1.14
N LEU A 30 -8.37 60.31 -0.54
CA LEU A 30 -9.56 60.92 0.12
C LEU A 30 -9.60 60.34 1.54
N ALA A 31 -9.28 61.21 2.51
CA ALA A 31 -9.43 60.91 3.92
C ALA A 31 -10.92 60.93 4.27
N ILE A 32 -11.52 59.75 4.43
CA ILE A 32 -12.85 59.60 5.06
C ILE A 32 -12.62 59.00 6.44
N SER A 33 -12.87 59.80 7.47
CA SER A 33 -12.94 59.36 8.86
C SER A 33 -14.16 58.47 9.03
N ALA A 34 -14.01 57.16 8.86
CA ALA A 34 -15.03 56.18 9.20
C ALA A 34 -14.75 55.67 10.61
N SER A 35 -15.58 56.08 11.56
CA SER A 35 -15.74 55.43 12.86
C SER A 35 -16.27 54.02 12.66
N GLY A 36 -15.41 53.11 12.22
CA GLY A 36 -15.72 51.70 12.07
C GLY A 36 -15.72 51.03 13.43
N THR A 37 -16.88 50.64 13.91
CA THR A 37 -17.00 49.63 14.97
C THR A 37 -16.19 48.42 14.55
N ALA A 38 -15.06 48.19 15.22
CA ALA A 38 -14.28 46.98 15.05
C ALA A 38 -15.15 45.79 15.50
N THR A 39 -15.78 45.15 14.55
CA THR A 39 -16.40 43.84 14.79
C THR A 39 -15.26 42.92 15.21
N ALA A 40 -15.24 42.56 16.49
CA ALA A 40 -14.32 41.57 17.02
C ALA A 40 -14.44 40.31 16.17
N ALA A 41 -13.44 40.04 15.36
CA ALA A 41 -13.36 38.79 14.63
C ALA A 41 -13.38 37.65 15.67
N THR A 42 -14.50 36.98 15.77
CA THR A 42 -14.62 35.78 16.59
C THR A 42 -13.50 34.84 16.14
N LYS A 43 -12.50 34.63 16.98
CA LYS A 43 -11.46 33.65 16.76
C LYS A 43 -12.16 32.28 16.68
N HIS A 44 -12.52 31.86 15.47
CA HIS A 44 -13.02 30.51 15.28
C HIS A 44 -11.96 29.53 15.80
N LYS A 45 -12.36 28.67 16.76
CA LYS A 45 -11.48 27.64 17.29
C LYS A 45 -11.01 26.76 16.13
N VAL A 46 -9.70 26.64 15.95
CA VAL A 46 -9.12 25.79 14.92
C VAL A 46 -9.59 24.36 15.14
N GLN A 47 -10.15 23.75 14.10
CA GLN A 47 -10.60 22.35 14.10
C GLN A 47 -9.45 21.47 13.61
N THR A 48 -9.02 20.51 14.43
CA THR A 48 -7.96 19.58 14.08
C THR A 48 -8.55 18.31 13.47
N VAL A 49 -8.00 17.87 12.35
CA VAL A 49 -8.25 16.57 11.72
C VAL A 49 -6.98 15.74 11.85
N THR A 50 -7.02 14.65 12.61
CA THR A 50 -5.90 13.72 12.75
C THR A 50 -6.02 12.63 11.70
N PHE A 51 -5.00 12.51 10.85
CA PHE A 51 -4.94 11.54 9.76
C PHE A 51 -3.82 10.54 9.98
N TRP A 52 -4.18 9.28 10.22
CA TRP A 52 -3.22 8.18 10.32
C TRP A 52 -3.02 7.51 8.98
N ASN A 53 -1.76 7.27 8.62
CA ASN A 53 -1.38 6.60 7.39
C ASN A 53 -0.04 5.88 7.55
N ALA A 54 0.32 5.08 6.55
CA ALA A 54 1.61 4.40 6.43
C ALA A 54 2.28 4.76 5.09
N TYR A 55 2.21 6.03 4.69
CA TYR A 55 2.90 6.52 3.50
C TYR A 55 4.41 6.39 3.66
N ASN A 56 5.12 6.05 2.57
CA ASN A 56 6.57 6.02 2.59
C ASN A 56 7.16 7.44 2.70
N ASP A 57 8.30 7.55 3.39
CA ASP A 57 8.98 8.83 3.63
C ASP A 57 9.71 9.37 2.40
N VAL A 58 9.85 8.56 1.34
CA VAL A 58 10.66 8.89 0.17
C VAL A 58 9.88 9.72 -0.84
N THR A 59 8.62 9.33 -1.13
CA THR A 59 7.82 9.96 -2.20
C THR A 59 6.44 10.43 -1.75
N GLU A 60 5.76 9.65 -0.92
CA GLU A 60 4.35 9.85 -0.60
C GLU A 60 4.14 10.88 0.51
N THR A 61 4.82 10.72 1.65
CA THR A 61 4.76 11.67 2.77
C THR A 61 5.18 13.09 2.35
N PRO A 62 6.26 13.30 1.56
CA PRO A 62 6.60 14.62 1.04
C PRO A 62 5.49 15.26 0.17
N VAL A 63 4.78 14.49 -0.63
CA VAL A 63 3.66 15.01 -1.46
C VAL A 63 2.44 15.31 -0.59
N MET A 64 2.10 14.43 0.35
CA MET A 64 0.98 14.64 1.27
C MET A 64 1.19 15.90 2.11
N ASN A 65 2.36 16.02 2.76
CA ASN A 65 2.67 17.11 3.69
C ASN A 65 3.12 18.40 2.99
N GLY A 66 3.75 18.31 1.82
CA GLY A 66 4.24 19.48 1.09
C GLY A 66 3.24 20.08 0.09
N ILE A 67 2.28 19.30 -0.38
CA ILE A 67 1.37 19.71 -1.45
C ILE A 67 -0.11 19.57 -1.07
N VAL A 68 -0.54 18.36 -0.68
CA VAL A 68 -1.97 18.03 -0.52
C VAL A 68 -2.55 18.73 0.72
N ILE A 69 -1.94 18.55 1.88
CA ILE A 69 -2.42 19.15 3.14
C ILE A 69 -2.37 20.67 3.09
N PRO A 70 -1.25 21.32 2.67
CA PRO A 70 -1.22 22.78 2.55
C PRO A 70 -2.30 23.37 1.62
N ALA A 71 -2.58 22.70 0.50
CA ALA A 71 -3.62 23.12 -0.44
C ALA A 71 -5.04 23.00 0.18
N PHE A 72 -5.29 21.95 0.98
CA PHE A 72 -6.54 21.80 1.71
C PHE A 72 -6.70 22.89 2.77
N GLU A 73 -5.68 23.14 3.58
CA GLU A 73 -5.71 24.12 4.66
C GLU A 73 -5.88 25.54 4.13
N ALA A 74 -5.24 25.88 3.01
CA ALA A 74 -5.42 27.16 2.34
C ALA A 74 -6.87 27.40 1.88
N GLN A 75 -7.59 26.35 1.46
CA GLN A 75 -9.00 26.41 1.05
C GLN A 75 -9.96 26.31 2.24
N ASN A 76 -9.49 25.94 3.42
CA ASN A 76 -10.31 25.74 4.61
C ASN A 76 -9.69 26.44 5.83
N PRO A 77 -9.60 27.77 5.84
CA PRO A 77 -9.04 28.50 6.98
C PRO A 77 -9.81 28.15 8.25
N GLY A 78 -9.08 27.77 9.30
CA GLY A 78 -9.66 27.28 10.57
C GLY A 78 -9.72 25.75 10.69
N ILE A 79 -9.28 25.00 9.67
CA ILE A 79 -9.01 23.55 9.79
C ILE A 79 -7.51 23.30 9.69
N LYS A 80 -7.00 22.47 10.60
CA LYS A 80 -5.63 21.96 10.58
C LYS A 80 -5.65 20.44 10.44
N VAL A 81 -4.81 19.91 9.57
CA VAL A 81 -4.56 18.46 9.46
C VAL A 81 -3.28 18.13 10.19
N VAL A 82 -3.36 17.17 11.10
CA VAL A 82 -2.20 16.54 11.73
C VAL A 82 -2.02 15.20 11.05
N ASP A 83 -0.95 15.08 10.28
CA ASP A 83 -0.56 13.88 9.56
C ASP A 83 0.36 13.05 10.44
N ASP A 84 -0.13 11.89 10.87
CA ASP A 84 0.62 10.93 11.67
C ASP A 84 0.97 9.72 10.78
N THR A 85 2.17 9.72 10.21
CA THR A 85 2.71 8.54 9.53
C THR A 85 3.15 7.51 10.57
N LEU A 86 2.58 6.33 10.49
CA LEU A 86 2.78 5.23 11.44
C LEU A 86 3.37 4.02 10.72
N PRO A 87 4.13 3.16 11.42
CA PRO A 87 4.46 1.85 10.89
C PRO A 87 3.19 1.09 10.52
N TYR A 88 3.20 0.42 9.36
CA TYR A 88 2.08 -0.40 8.91
C TYR A 88 1.75 -1.49 9.94
N ASP A 89 2.78 -2.16 10.43
CA ASP A 89 2.65 -3.16 11.48
C ASP A 89 2.09 -2.56 12.77
N GLY A 90 1.02 -3.16 13.26
CA GLY A 90 0.34 -2.71 14.48
C GLY A 90 -0.63 -1.53 14.31
N MET A 91 -0.70 -0.87 13.14
CA MET A 91 -1.61 0.27 12.92
C MET A 91 -3.09 -0.12 13.06
N LEU A 92 -3.48 -1.28 12.55
CA LEU A 92 -4.82 -1.85 12.73
C LEU A 92 -5.19 -1.96 14.22
N GLN A 93 -4.33 -2.60 15.02
CA GLN A 93 -4.57 -2.82 16.46
C GLN A 93 -4.60 -1.50 17.23
N LYS A 94 -3.70 -0.58 16.86
CA LYS A 94 -3.65 0.76 17.46
C LYS A 94 -4.94 1.55 17.18
N PHE A 95 -5.50 1.46 15.97
CA PHE A 95 -6.77 2.12 15.63
C PHE A 95 -7.93 1.55 16.45
N ILE A 96 -8.02 0.22 16.58
CA ILE A 96 -9.03 -0.45 17.40
C ILE A 96 -8.91 -0.02 18.87
N ALA A 97 -7.69 -0.09 19.42
CA ALA A 97 -7.43 0.28 20.82
C ALA A 97 -7.74 1.75 21.11
N SER A 98 -7.31 2.66 20.25
CA SER A 98 -7.58 4.11 20.39
C SER A 98 -9.08 4.41 20.30
N SER A 99 -9.79 3.71 19.42
CA SER A 99 -11.24 3.85 19.27
C SER A 99 -12.00 3.35 20.52
N ALA A 100 -11.58 2.20 21.06
CA ALA A 100 -12.15 1.64 22.28
C ALA A 100 -11.87 2.53 23.52
N ALA A 101 -10.70 3.18 23.55
CA ALA A 101 -10.35 4.15 24.61
C ALA A 101 -11.06 5.51 24.47
N GLY A 102 -11.85 5.73 23.42
CA GLY A 102 -12.57 6.98 23.18
C GLY A 102 -11.71 8.12 22.60
N HIS A 103 -10.52 7.82 22.12
CA HIS A 103 -9.55 8.77 21.53
C HIS A 103 -9.11 8.37 20.12
N PRO A 104 -10.05 8.08 19.19
CA PRO A 104 -9.66 7.71 17.83
C PRO A 104 -9.03 8.88 17.08
N PRO A 105 -8.21 8.61 16.03
CA PRO A 105 -7.91 9.61 15.02
C PRO A 105 -9.21 10.04 14.31
N SER A 106 -9.16 11.11 13.55
CA SER A 106 -10.32 11.52 12.75
C SER A 106 -10.59 10.54 11.61
N LEU A 107 -9.51 10.12 10.92
CA LEU A 107 -9.58 9.14 9.84
C LEU A 107 -8.23 8.40 9.74
N MET A 108 -8.25 7.27 9.04
CA MET A 108 -7.07 6.48 8.74
C MET A 108 -7.08 6.05 7.26
N ARG A 109 -5.91 6.05 6.63
CA ARG A 109 -5.62 5.31 5.41
C ARG A 109 -5.43 3.85 5.81
N SER A 110 -6.46 3.06 5.62
CA SER A 110 -6.55 1.67 6.04
C SER A 110 -6.24 0.73 4.88
N ASP A 111 -5.47 -0.32 5.10
CA ASP A 111 -5.44 -1.42 4.13
C ASP A 111 -6.86 -1.91 3.84
N ILE A 112 -7.14 -2.20 2.56
CA ILE A 112 -8.45 -2.67 2.08
C ILE A 112 -8.94 -3.93 2.80
N ALA A 113 -8.04 -4.77 3.29
CA ALA A 113 -8.37 -6.01 3.97
C ALA A 113 -8.78 -5.81 5.45
N TRP A 114 -8.53 -4.63 6.03
CA TRP A 114 -8.86 -4.34 7.44
C TRP A 114 -10.28 -3.81 7.62
N VAL A 115 -10.87 -3.24 6.58
CA VAL A 115 -12.19 -2.57 6.68
C VAL A 115 -13.29 -3.50 7.23
N PRO A 116 -13.43 -4.78 6.79
CA PRO A 116 -14.44 -5.67 7.36
C PRO A 116 -14.25 -5.93 8.86
N GLN A 117 -13.01 -6.07 9.34
CA GLN A 117 -12.73 -6.24 10.76
C GLN A 117 -13.08 -4.98 11.56
N LEU A 118 -12.60 -3.82 11.13
CA LEU A 118 -12.90 -2.54 11.78
C LEU A 118 -14.40 -2.25 11.82
N ALA A 119 -15.13 -2.61 10.75
CA ALA A 119 -16.57 -2.50 10.70
C ALA A 119 -17.26 -3.45 11.69
N SER A 120 -16.74 -4.68 11.83
CA SER A 120 -17.28 -5.66 12.81
C SER A 120 -17.09 -5.24 14.26
N GLU A 121 -16.01 -4.54 14.56
CA GLU A 121 -15.72 -3.93 15.88
C GLU A 121 -16.60 -2.69 16.16
N GLY A 122 -17.36 -2.21 15.16
CA GLY A 122 -18.25 -1.07 15.31
C GLY A 122 -17.56 0.27 15.54
N VAL A 123 -16.27 0.38 15.16
CA VAL A 123 -15.42 1.58 15.36
C VAL A 123 -15.46 2.55 14.20
N LEU A 124 -16.08 2.18 13.07
CA LEU A 124 -16.14 2.98 11.85
C LEU A 124 -17.49 3.69 11.67
N LEU A 125 -17.44 4.86 11.01
CA LEU A 125 -18.60 5.53 10.45
C LEU A 125 -19.11 4.72 9.25
N GLU A 126 -20.41 4.39 9.23
CA GLU A 126 -21.05 3.82 8.04
C GLU A 126 -21.21 4.89 6.96
N THR A 127 -20.35 4.85 5.96
CA THR A 127 -20.29 5.87 4.90
C THR A 127 -21.49 5.81 3.96
N SER A 128 -22.10 4.63 3.77
CA SER A 128 -23.31 4.46 2.94
C SER A 128 -24.53 5.26 3.43
N LYS A 129 -24.56 5.64 4.70
CA LYS A 129 -25.60 6.51 5.27
C LYS A 129 -25.35 8.01 5.07
N GLN A 130 -24.22 8.38 4.46
CA GLN A 130 -23.86 9.78 4.28
C GLN A 130 -24.41 10.35 2.96
N PRO A 131 -24.91 11.59 2.95
CA PRO A 131 -25.52 12.20 1.75
C PRO A 131 -24.58 12.29 0.54
N TRP A 132 -23.28 12.36 0.77
CA TRP A 132 -22.23 12.47 -0.28
C TRP A 132 -21.81 11.12 -0.86
N PHE A 133 -22.18 10.00 -0.23
CA PHE A 133 -21.67 8.66 -0.59
C PHE A 133 -22.09 8.24 -2.01
N ALA A 134 -23.31 8.50 -2.44
CA ALA A 134 -23.81 8.06 -3.75
C ALA A 134 -22.96 8.59 -4.91
N LYS A 135 -22.51 9.84 -4.84
CA LYS A 135 -21.63 10.44 -5.86
C LYS A 135 -20.26 9.76 -5.89
N MET A 136 -19.66 9.51 -4.74
CA MET A 136 -18.38 8.82 -4.64
C MET A 136 -18.48 7.38 -5.15
N LYS A 137 -19.50 6.64 -4.71
CA LYS A 137 -19.78 5.25 -5.14
C LYS A 137 -19.82 5.12 -6.66
N SER A 138 -20.51 6.04 -7.35
CA SER A 138 -20.64 6.01 -8.82
C SER A 138 -19.31 6.25 -9.55
N ALA A 139 -18.41 7.03 -8.96
CA ALA A 139 -17.11 7.37 -9.53
C ALA A 139 -16.05 6.27 -9.32
N ALA A 140 -16.14 5.50 -8.23
CA ALA A 140 -15.16 4.48 -7.89
C ALA A 140 -15.22 3.26 -8.83
N PHE A 141 -14.09 2.57 -8.97
CA PHE A 141 -14.06 1.23 -9.58
C PHE A 141 -14.76 0.22 -8.67
N PRO A 142 -15.50 -0.77 -9.23
CA PRO A 142 -16.23 -1.77 -8.43
C PRO A 142 -15.33 -2.60 -7.51
N GLY A 143 -14.13 -2.98 -7.97
CA GLY A 143 -13.16 -3.75 -7.18
C GLY A 143 -12.79 -3.04 -5.88
N PRO A 144 -12.09 -1.89 -5.92
CA PRO A 144 -11.77 -1.09 -4.74
C PRO A 144 -12.98 -0.72 -3.88
N LEU A 145 -14.14 -0.44 -4.51
CA LEU A 145 -15.36 -0.15 -3.75
C LEU A 145 -15.84 -1.34 -2.92
N SER A 146 -15.69 -2.56 -3.45
CA SER A 146 -16.21 -3.78 -2.79
C SER A 146 -15.48 -4.12 -1.50
N THR A 147 -14.24 -3.67 -1.31
CA THR A 147 -13.44 -3.90 -0.10
C THR A 147 -14.03 -3.18 1.12
N ASN A 148 -14.80 -2.14 0.89
CA ASN A 148 -15.47 -1.35 1.93
C ASN A 148 -16.81 -1.93 2.38
N LEU A 149 -17.28 -3.01 1.76
CA LEU A 149 -18.59 -3.60 2.03
C LEU A 149 -18.53 -4.60 3.19
N TYR A 150 -19.34 -4.37 4.22
CA TYR A 150 -19.52 -5.31 5.33
C TYR A 150 -21.00 -5.40 5.72
N LYS A 151 -21.57 -6.61 5.72
CA LYS A 151 -23.00 -6.89 6.09
C LYS A 151 -24.00 -5.92 5.45
N GLY A 152 -23.79 -5.58 4.15
CA GLY A 152 -24.70 -4.72 3.37
C GLY A 152 -24.47 -3.21 3.51
N GLY A 153 -23.64 -2.75 4.45
CA GLY A 153 -23.21 -1.35 4.61
C GLY A 153 -21.80 -1.12 4.07
N TYR A 154 -21.50 0.11 3.67
CA TYR A 154 -20.12 0.53 3.33
C TYR A 154 -19.52 1.32 4.50
N TYR A 155 -18.27 0.99 4.89
CA TYR A 155 -17.61 1.54 6.08
C TYR A 155 -16.31 2.27 5.78
N GLY A 156 -15.94 2.37 4.52
CA GLY A 156 -14.82 3.16 4.03
C GLY A 156 -15.13 3.79 2.69
N ILE A 157 -14.10 4.37 2.10
CA ILE A 157 -14.13 5.05 0.81
C ILE A 157 -12.82 4.70 0.10
N PRO A 158 -12.85 4.14 -1.12
CA PRO A 158 -11.62 3.88 -1.85
C PRO A 158 -10.76 5.13 -1.94
N LEU A 159 -9.50 5.04 -1.55
CA LEU A 159 -8.53 6.12 -1.69
C LEU A 159 -7.64 5.89 -2.90
N ASP A 160 -7.01 4.74 -2.93
CA ASP A 160 -6.14 4.28 -4.01
C ASP A 160 -6.30 2.76 -4.22
N THR A 161 -5.66 2.24 -5.25
CA THR A 161 -5.55 0.81 -5.53
C THR A 161 -4.15 0.52 -6.00
N ASN A 162 -3.70 -0.72 -5.86
CA ASN A 162 -2.40 -1.14 -6.34
C ASN A 162 -2.38 -2.65 -6.63
N THR A 163 -1.27 -3.11 -7.20
CA THR A 163 -0.95 -4.51 -7.43
C THR A 163 0.55 -4.64 -7.53
N GLN A 164 1.07 -5.84 -7.44
CA GLN A 164 2.49 -6.11 -7.71
C GLN A 164 2.69 -6.42 -9.19
N VAL A 165 3.87 -6.08 -9.69
CA VAL A 165 4.44 -6.55 -10.96
C VAL A 165 5.84 -7.07 -10.74
N LEU A 166 6.36 -7.87 -11.66
CA LEU A 166 7.74 -8.33 -11.59
C LEU A 166 8.69 -7.24 -12.09
N PHE A 167 9.57 -6.77 -11.21
CA PHE A 167 10.77 -6.01 -11.55
C PHE A 167 11.92 -6.98 -11.82
N TRP A 168 12.72 -6.70 -12.86
CA TRP A 168 13.88 -7.52 -13.23
C TRP A 168 15.08 -6.65 -13.58
N ASN A 169 16.27 -7.06 -13.18
CA ASN A 169 17.51 -6.34 -13.41
C ASN A 169 18.03 -6.61 -14.83
N LYS A 170 18.11 -5.56 -15.65
CA LYS A 170 18.53 -5.68 -17.05
C LYS A 170 19.95 -6.17 -17.22
N ALA A 171 20.86 -5.79 -16.32
CA ALA A 171 22.27 -6.19 -16.40
C ALA A 171 22.43 -7.69 -16.08
N ASP A 172 21.75 -8.19 -15.05
CA ASP A 172 21.81 -9.58 -14.64
C ASP A 172 21.22 -10.50 -15.71
N PHE A 173 20.07 -10.11 -16.29
CA PHE A 173 19.43 -10.85 -17.38
C PHE A 173 20.30 -10.86 -18.65
N ALA A 174 20.92 -9.71 -19.00
CA ALA A 174 21.83 -9.66 -20.13
C ALA A 174 23.08 -10.53 -19.93
N ALA A 175 23.66 -10.51 -18.72
CA ALA A 175 24.83 -11.34 -18.38
C ALA A 175 24.53 -12.83 -18.46
N ALA A 176 23.31 -13.24 -18.09
CA ALA A 176 22.84 -14.62 -18.19
C ALA A 176 22.23 -14.98 -19.57
N ASN A 177 22.19 -14.07 -20.52
CA ASN A 177 21.53 -14.21 -21.84
C ASN A 177 20.05 -14.64 -21.70
N LEU A 178 19.34 -14.07 -20.70
CA LEU A 178 17.91 -14.29 -20.46
C LEU A 178 17.05 -13.15 -20.99
N GLN A 179 15.78 -13.46 -21.25
CA GLN A 179 14.72 -12.50 -21.49
C GLN A 179 13.78 -12.48 -20.28
N PRO A 180 13.06 -11.35 -20.01
CA PRO A 180 12.13 -11.32 -18.88
C PRO A 180 11.10 -12.46 -18.99
N PRO A 181 10.79 -13.14 -17.87
CA PRO A 181 9.93 -14.32 -17.87
C PRO A 181 8.49 -13.98 -18.28
N THR A 182 7.90 -14.83 -19.10
CA THR A 182 6.50 -14.72 -19.57
C THR A 182 5.60 -15.80 -18.97
N THR A 183 6.19 -16.77 -18.28
CA THR A 183 5.48 -17.85 -17.57
C THR A 183 6.07 -18.02 -16.17
N TYR A 184 5.25 -18.54 -15.24
CA TYR A 184 5.70 -18.87 -13.88
C TYR A 184 6.87 -19.87 -13.88
N ALA A 185 6.85 -20.84 -14.79
CA ALA A 185 7.97 -21.79 -14.92
C ALA A 185 9.29 -21.10 -15.32
N GLN A 186 9.23 -20.11 -16.21
CA GLN A 186 10.40 -19.28 -16.55
C GLN A 186 10.86 -18.44 -15.35
N LEU A 187 9.95 -17.76 -14.64
CA LEU A 187 10.30 -17.01 -13.42
C LEU A 187 11.08 -17.88 -12.44
N VAL A 188 10.62 -19.10 -12.19
CA VAL A 188 11.28 -20.07 -11.31
C VAL A 188 12.66 -20.47 -11.83
N SER A 189 12.76 -20.82 -13.11
CA SER A 189 14.02 -21.21 -13.75
C SER A 189 15.04 -20.07 -13.76
N ASP A 190 14.58 -18.85 -14.08
CA ASP A 190 15.42 -17.67 -14.14
C ASP A 190 15.91 -17.27 -12.74
N ALA A 191 15.07 -17.39 -11.69
CA ALA A 191 15.51 -17.18 -10.33
C ALA A 191 16.66 -18.12 -9.92
N GLN A 192 16.59 -19.40 -10.29
CA GLN A 192 17.68 -20.35 -10.04
C GLN A 192 18.95 -19.96 -10.81
N THR A 193 18.82 -19.60 -12.08
CA THR A 193 19.96 -19.24 -12.96
C THR A 193 20.65 -17.96 -12.49
N LEU A 194 19.87 -16.99 -12.01
CA LEU A 194 20.34 -15.67 -11.57
C LEU A 194 20.83 -15.67 -10.11
N THR A 195 20.78 -16.81 -9.41
CA THR A 195 21.35 -16.95 -8.07
C THR A 195 22.86 -17.16 -8.17
N VAL A 196 23.65 -16.20 -7.66
CA VAL A 196 25.11 -16.23 -7.68
C VAL A 196 25.66 -16.09 -6.25
N PRO A 197 25.80 -17.18 -5.50
CA PRO A 197 26.19 -17.15 -4.08
C PRO A 197 27.53 -16.45 -3.82
N SER A 198 28.47 -16.53 -4.75
CA SER A 198 29.79 -15.88 -4.65
C SER A 198 29.71 -14.35 -4.68
N LEU A 199 28.61 -13.78 -5.19
CA LEU A 199 28.33 -12.35 -5.22
C LEU A 199 27.31 -11.94 -4.14
N GLY A 200 26.79 -12.87 -3.36
CA GLY A 200 25.67 -12.60 -2.45
C GLY A 200 24.36 -12.28 -3.17
N GLN A 201 24.24 -12.65 -4.46
CA GLN A 201 23.08 -12.37 -5.28
C GLN A 201 22.07 -13.53 -5.21
N HIS A 202 20.83 -13.20 -4.91
CA HIS A 202 19.67 -14.08 -4.95
C HIS A 202 18.86 -13.83 -6.24
N GLY A 203 18.27 -14.87 -6.78
CA GLY A 203 17.44 -14.74 -8.00
C GLY A 203 16.14 -13.98 -7.77
N LEU A 204 15.56 -14.09 -6.57
CA LEU A 204 14.28 -13.46 -6.23
C LEU A 204 14.29 -12.90 -4.81
N GLY A 205 13.88 -11.63 -4.66
CA GLY A 205 13.55 -11.01 -3.39
C GLY A 205 12.09 -11.28 -3.01
N VAL A 206 11.84 -11.58 -1.73
CA VAL A 206 10.50 -11.73 -1.13
C VAL A 206 10.58 -11.18 0.29
N ASP A 207 9.82 -10.15 0.63
CA ASP A 207 10.04 -9.38 1.86
C ASP A 207 9.40 -9.96 3.11
N SER A 208 8.38 -10.81 2.96
CA SER A 208 7.61 -11.30 4.12
C SER A 208 6.92 -12.63 3.81
N THR A 209 6.36 -13.23 4.87
CA THR A 209 5.62 -14.48 4.81
C THR A 209 4.09 -14.30 4.73
N ASP A 210 3.59 -13.07 4.65
CA ASP A 210 2.16 -12.77 4.51
C ASP A 210 1.61 -13.10 3.11
N ILE A 211 0.30 -13.10 2.98
CA ILE A 211 -0.38 -13.45 1.72
C ILE A 211 -0.11 -12.42 0.61
N TRP A 212 0.18 -11.15 0.93
CA TRP A 212 0.56 -10.16 -0.05
C TRP A 212 1.85 -10.56 -0.79
N ASN A 213 2.85 -11.03 -0.05
CA ASN A 213 4.14 -11.42 -0.59
C ASN A 213 4.14 -12.85 -1.18
N VAL A 214 3.43 -13.79 -0.55
CA VAL A 214 3.45 -15.22 -0.92
C VAL A 214 2.38 -15.58 -1.95
N GLY A 215 1.25 -14.89 -1.94
CA GLY A 215 0.16 -15.15 -2.88
C GLY A 215 0.59 -15.20 -4.35
N PRO A 216 1.35 -14.21 -4.86
CA PRO A 216 1.88 -14.19 -6.22
C PRO A 216 2.76 -15.40 -6.59
N LEU A 217 3.29 -16.10 -5.61
CA LEU A 217 4.16 -17.26 -5.83
C LEU A 217 3.41 -18.60 -5.74
N VAL A 218 2.26 -18.67 -5.05
CA VAL A 218 1.52 -19.92 -4.89
C VAL A 218 0.28 -20.02 -5.79
N TRP A 219 -0.36 -18.90 -6.10
CA TRP A 219 -1.53 -18.87 -6.99
C TRP A 219 -1.22 -19.33 -8.41
N PRO A 220 -0.10 -18.94 -9.06
CA PRO A 220 0.23 -19.46 -10.39
C PRO A 220 0.43 -20.98 -10.39
N ALA A 221 0.90 -21.56 -9.30
CA ALA A 221 1.01 -23.01 -9.12
C ALA A 221 -0.37 -23.71 -8.95
N GLY A 222 -1.48 -22.94 -8.88
CA GLY A 222 -2.84 -23.45 -8.73
C GLY A 222 -3.26 -23.68 -7.29
N ALA A 223 -2.50 -23.19 -6.30
CA ALA A 223 -2.87 -23.23 -4.89
C ALA A 223 -3.83 -22.08 -4.53
N ASN A 224 -4.53 -22.19 -3.43
CA ASN A 224 -5.41 -21.15 -2.88
C ASN A 224 -5.41 -21.22 -1.36
N PHE A 225 -5.58 -20.08 -0.69
CA PHE A 225 -5.64 -20.00 0.76
C PHE A 225 -7.01 -20.41 1.31
N THR A 226 -8.08 -20.12 0.58
CA THR A 226 -9.47 -20.37 0.99
C THR A 226 -10.33 -20.82 -0.19
N ASN A 227 -11.56 -21.23 0.12
CA ASN A 227 -12.62 -21.37 -0.88
C ASN A 227 -13.01 -19.98 -1.46
N LYS A 228 -13.78 -19.96 -2.56
CA LYS A 228 -14.18 -18.74 -3.27
C LYS A 228 -15.06 -17.78 -2.45
N THR A 229 -15.71 -18.28 -1.42
CA THR A 229 -16.59 -17.49 -0.54
C THR A 229 -15.92 -17.05 0.75
N TRP A 230 -14.61 -17.34 0.90
CA TRP A 230 -13.78 -16.96 2.05
C TRP A 230 -14.33 -17.43 3.41
N THR A 231 -14.95 -18.60 3.43
CA THR A 231 -15.59 -19.19 4.62
C THR A 231 -14.86 -20.42 5.13
N LYS A 232 -13.85 -20.91 4.39
CA LYS A 232 -13.12 -22.13 4.72
C LYS A 232 -11.71 -22.11 4.13
N ALA A 233 -10.71 -22.41 4.96
CA ALA A 233 -9.30 -22.57 4.61
C ALA A 233 -8.88 -24.03 4.49
N SER A 234 -9.37 -24.92 5.36
CA SER A 234 -9.07 -26.36 5.29
C SER A 234 -9.52 -26.98 3.98
N GLY A 235 -8.65 -27.77 3.37
CA GLY A 235 -8.83 -28.33 2.01
C GLY A 235 -8.34 -27.41 0.89
N PHE A 236 -7.94 -26.19 1.21
CA PHE A 236 -7.37 -25.20 0.30
C PHE A 236 -5.93 -24.84 0.73
N MET A 237 -5.77 -24.23 1.90
CA MET A 237 -4.48 -23.86 2.46
C MET A 237 -3.59 -25.08 2.78
N ASP A 238 -4.18 -26.22 3.11
CA ASP A 238 -3.50 -27.50 3.34
C ASP A 238 -3.67 -28.51 2.19
N SER A 239 -4.05 -28.03 1.00
CA SER A 239 -4.20 -28.87 -0.19
C SER A 239 -2.86 -29.40 -0.70
N PRO A 240 -2.84 -30.53 -1.42
CA PRO A 240 -1.59 -31.03 -2.03
C PRO A 240 -0.89 -30.00 -2.92
N LYS A 241 -1.64 -29.14 -3.65
CA LYS A 241 -1.07 -28.06 -4.46
C LYS A 241 -0.40 -26.98 -3.61
N MET A 242 -1.01 -26.59 -2.49
CA MET A 242 -0.43 -25.62 -1.58
C MET A 242 0.81 -26.19 -0.89
N ILE A 243 0.75 -27.44 -0.44
CA ILE A 243 1.91 -28.14 0.16
C ILE A 243 3.08 -28.16 -0.82
N ALA A 244 2.85 -28.52 -2.10
CA ALA A 244 3.90 -28.54 -3.11
C ALA A 244 4.48 -27.14 -3.39
N ALA A 245 3.62 -26.11 -3.53
CA ALA A 245 4.04 -24.74 -3.78
C ALA A 245 4.86 -24.17 -2.60
N VAL A 246 4.39 -24.35 -1.37
CA VAL A 246 5.11 -23.87 -0.17
C VAL A 246 6.39 -24.66 0.07
N GLN A 247 6.40 -25.98 -0.21
CA GLN A 247 7.65 -26.78 -0.13
C GLN A 247 8.72 -26.24 -1.10
N GLN A 248 8.31 -25.81 -2.29
CA GLN A 248 9.21 -25.17 -3.25
C GLN A 248 9.78 -23.85 -2.70
N LEU A 249 8.92 -22.98 -2.12
CA LEU A 249 9.39 -21.72 -1.51
C LEU A 249 10.39 -21.96 -0.36
N VAL A 250 10.10 -22.92 0.53
CA VAL A 250 11.00 -23.31 1.61
C VAL A 250 12.34 -23.79 1.06
N THR A 251 12.32 -24.65 0.03
CA THR A 251 13.53 -25.15 -0.62
C THR A 251 14.34 -24.02 -1.25
N TYR A 252 13.69 -23.05 -1.90
CA TYR A 252 14.36 -21.92 -2.55
C TYR A 252 14.94 -20.93 -1.55
N GLN A 253 14.26 -20.69 -0.44
CA GLN A 253 14.83 -19.86 0.63
C GLN A 253 16.06 -20.56 1.26
N GLN A 254 15.97 -21.86 1.57
CA GLN A 254 17.09 -22.63 2.14
C GLN A 254 18.29 -22.78 1.20
N SER A 255 18.07 -22.80 -0.12
CA SER A 255 19.14 -22.84 -1.13
C SER A 255 19.65 -21.48 -1.57
N GLY A 256 19.10 -20.38 -1.03
CA GLY A 256 19.49 -19.02 -1.36
C GLY A 256 18.97 -18.51 -2.70
N VAL A 257 18.04 -19.18 -3.36
CA VAL A 257 17.34 -18.67 -4.55
C VAL A 257 16.43 -17.52 -4.18
N ILE A 258 15.69 -17.66 -3.07
CA ILE A 258 14.96 -16.55 -2.42
C ILE A 258 15.84 -15.98 -1.31
N GLY A 259 15.93 -14.67 -1.22
CA GLY A 259 16.73 -14.01 -0.20
C GLY A 259 16.22 -14.23 1.23
N SER A 260 17.06 -13.93 2.21
CA SER A 260 16.78 -14.16 3.63
C SER A 260 15.68 -13.26 4.21
N ASP A 261 15.31 -12.19 3.51
CA ASP A 261 14.34 -11.22 3.98
C ASP A 261 12.94 -11.84 4.22
N MET A 262 12.56 -12.78 3.38
CA MET A 262 11.30 -13.53 3.54
C MET A 262 11.13 -14.13 4.94
N ALA A 263 12.20 -14.66 5.53
CA ALA A 263 12.17 -15.23 6.87
C ALA A 263 12.41 -14.19 7.97
N GLY A 264 12.82 -12.98 7.62
CA GLY A 264 13.29 -11.96 8.54
C GLY A 264 14.61 -12.34 9.21
N GLY A 265 15.07 -11.52 10.12
CA GLY A 265 16.26 -11.81 10.93
C GLY A 265 17.37 -10.77 10.76
N SER A 266 18.46 -10.97 11.52
CA SER A 266 19.62 -10.06 11.50
C SER A 266 20.33 -10.16 10.15
N GLY A 267 20.44 -9.01 9.45
CA GLY A 267 21.10 -8.92 8.14
C GLY A 267 20.17 -9.18 6.95
N ALA A 268 18.89 -9.39 7.17
CA ALA A 268 17.89 -9.39 6.11
C ALA A 268 17.84 -7.98 5.44
N ILE A 269 17.72 -7.95 4.12
CA ILE A 269 17.70 -6.74 3.33
C ILE A 269 16.43 -6.75 2.50
N SER A 270 15.59 -5.71 2.69
CA SER A 270 14.32 -5.60 1.98
C SER A 270 14.50 -5.57 0.46
N GLY A 271 13.52 -6.04 -0.27
CA GLY A 271 13.54 -6.04 -1.72
C GLY A 271 13.71 -4.64 -2.30
N GLU A 272 13.09 -3.63 -1.71
CA GLU A 272 13.26 -2.23 -2.13
C GLU A 272 14.69 -1.72 -2.03
N THR A 273 15.47 -2.23 -1.07
CA THR A 273 16.89 -1.89 -0.89
C THR A 273 17.80 -2.83 -1.67
N GLY A 274 17.53 -4.13 -1.64
CA GLY A 274 18.38 -5.17 -2.23
C GLY A 274 18.29 -5.24 -3.74
N PHE A 275 17.13 -4.94 -4.33
CA PHE A 275 16.98 -4.95 -5.78
C PHE A 275 17.82 -3.86 -6.49
N PRO A 276 17.76 -2.57 -6.12
CA PRO A 276 18.60 -1.55 -6.75
C PRO A 276 20.09 -1.69 -6.44
N THR A 277 20.47 -2.43 -5.38
CA THR A 277 21.88 -2.68 -5.02
C THR A 277 22.43 -4.00 -5.57
N GLY A 278 21.63 -4.74 -6.36
CA GLY A 278 22.04 -5.96 -7.05
C GLY A 278 22.06 -7.21 -6.19
N GLN A 279 21.44 -7.20 -5.02
CA GLN A 279 21.30 -8.39 -4.17
C GLN A 279 20.16 -9.30 -4.62
N TYR A 280 19.17 -8.74 -5.32
CA TYR A 280 18.08 -9.48 -5.95
C TYR A 280 18.05 -9.20 -7.44
N ALA A 281 18.05 -10.25 -8.26
CA ALA A 281 17.95 -10.13 -9.71
C ALA A 281 16.51 -9.85 -10.18
N MET A 282 15.54 -10.31 -9.39
CA MET A 282 14.11 -10.08 -9.58
C MET A 282 13.44 -9.73 -8.25
N TYR A 283 12.34 -8.97 -8.32
CA TYR A 283 11.55 -8.59 -7.17
C TYR A 283 10.10 -8.28 -7.56
N LEU A 284 9.14 -8.75 -6.76
CA LEU A 284 7.72 -8.44 -6.93
C LEU A 284 7.34 -7.28 -6.03
N ASP A 285 6.87 -6.16 -6.59
CA ASP A 285 6.56 -4.98 -5.81
C ASP A 285 5.46 -4.10 -6.43
N GLY A 286 4.98 -3.16 -5.65
CA GLY A 286 3.94 -2.21 -6.00
C GLY A 286 4.43 -1.00 -6.81
N PRO A 287 3.51 -0.11 -7.20
CA PRO A 287 3.83 1.04 -8.06
C PRO A 287 4.73 2.08 -7.41
N TRP A 288 4.77 2.18 -6.08
CA TRP A 288 5.65 3.07 -5.31
C TRP A 288 7.14 2.82 -5.60
N ALA A 289 7.53 1.56 -5.82
CA ALA A 289 8.91 1.17 -6.09
C ALA A 289 9.51 1.91 -7.29
N THR A 290 8.72 2.26 -8.30
CA THR A 290 9.21 3.01 -9.47
C THR A 290 9.81 4.36 -9.09
N ASN A 291 9.21 5.05 -8.14
CA ASN A 291 9.71 6.33 -7.64
C ASN A 291 10.86 6.15 -6.65
N THR A 292 10.81 5.13 -5.79
CA THR A 292 11.91 4.76 -4.89
C THR A 292 13.19 4.49 -5.69
N TYR A 293 13.11 3.68 -6.74
CA TYR A 293 14.27 3.38 -7.60
C TYR A 293 14.76 4.59 -8.38
N LYS A 294 13.85 5.46 -8.85
CA LYS A 294 14.23 6.72 -9.49
C LYS A 294 15.03 7.62 -8.54
N GLN A 295 14.63 7.73 -7.27
CA GLN A 295 15.37 8.50 -6.26
C GLN A 295 16.71 7.87 -5.89
N ALA A 296 16.79 6.54 -5.90
CA ALA A 296 18.05 5.80 -5.77
C ALA A 296 18.97 5.91 -7.00
N ASN A 297 18.58 6.66 -8.05
CA ASN A 297 19.26 6.74 -9.35
C ASN A 297 19.42 5.36 -10.03
N PHE A 298 18.53 4.42 -9.74
CA PHE A 298 18.54 3.09 -10.34
C PHE A 298 17.54 3.03 -11.52
N ALA A 299 18.04 3.06 -12.74
CA ALA A 299 17.26 2.94 -13.97
C ALA A 299 17.49 1.60 -14.71
N GLY A 300 18.33 0.73 -14.15
CA GLY A 300 18.76 -0.54 -14.73
C GLY A 300 17.72 -1.66 -14.69
N TYR A 301 16.45 -1.38 -14.49
CA TYR A 301 15.40 -2.39 -14.41
C TYR A 301 14.39 -2.33 -15.56
N GLY A 302 13.67 -3.44 -15.73
CA GLY A 302 12.45 -3.52 -16.50
C GLY A 302 11.29 -4.00 -15.63
N THR A 303 10.07 -3.87 -16.12
CA THR A 303 8.87 -4.38 -15.47
C THR A 303 8.07 -5.23 -16.44
N VAL A 304 7.51 -6.33 -15.96
CA VAL A 304 6.54 -7.15 -16.69
C VAL A 304 5.40 -7.52 -15.74
N ILE A 305 4.24 -7.85 -16.30
CA ILE A 305 3.17 -8.44 -15.50
C ILE A 305 3.68 -9.72 -14.82
N ASP A 306 3.17 -10.01 -13.63
CA ASP A 306 3.52 -11.22 -12.90
C ASP A 306 3.19 -12.47 -13.74
N PRO A 307 4.19 -13.30 -14.08
CA PRO A 307 4.04 -14.35 -15.08
C PRO A 307 3.00 -15.40 -14.68
N PRO A 308 1.99 -15.67 -15.51
CA PRO A 308 0.96 -16.66 -15.22
C PRO A 308 1.50 -18.09 -15.24
N GLY A 309 0.89 -18.93 -14.41
CA GLY A 309 1.12 -20.37 -14.40
C GLY A 309 -0.16 -21.18 -14.65
N PRO A 310 -0.17 -22.50 -14.37
CA PRO A 310 -1.34 -23.34 -14.51
C PRO A 310 -2.57 -22.86 -13.72
N GLY A 311 -2.34 -22.13 -12.62
CA GLY A 311 -3.39 -21.51 -11.81
C GLY A 311 -3.85 -20.13 -12.32
N GLY A 312 -3.30 -19.64 -13.41
CA GLY A 312 -3.55 -18.31 -13.97
C GLY A 312 -2.56 -17.25 -13.48
N SER A 313 -2.94 -15.98 -13.51
CA SER A 313 -2.14 -14.88 -12.96
C SER A 313 -2.02 -14.98 -11.45
N GLY A 314 -0.86 -14.59 -10.95
CA GLY A 314 -0.50 -14.68 -9.54
C GLY A 314 -0.63 -13.40 -8.74
N SER A 315 -0.65 -12.23 -9.37
CA SER A 315 -0.55 -10.99 -8.61
C SER A 315 -1.77 -10.70 -7.73
N VAL A 316 -1.55 -9.88 -6.72
CA VAL A 316 -2.50 -9.53 -5.67
C VAL A 316 -3.12 -8.14 -5.91
N VAL A 317 -4.38 -7.95 -5.55
CA VAL A 317 -4.99 -6.62 -5.44
C VAL A 317 -4.71 -6.07 -4.06
N GLY A 318 -4.15 -4.88 -4.03
CA GLY A 318 -3.97 -4.06 -2.86
C GLY A 318 -4.62 -2.70 -3.02
N GLY A 319 -4.27 -1.83 -2.12
CA GLY A 319 -4.74 -0.46 -2.04
C GLY A 319 -5.26 -0.13 -0.66
N GLU A 320 -5.68 1.09 -0.50
CA GLU A 320 -6.14 1.62 0.76
C GLU A 320 -7.46 2.33 0.63
N ASP A 321 -8.20 2.22 1.72
CA ASP A 321 -9.48 2.88 1.93
C ASP A 321 -9.35 3.97 2.99
N LEU A 322 -10.03 5.10 2.80
CA LEU A 322 -10.23 6.06 3.87
C LEU A 322 -11.33 5.55 4.80
N VAL A 323 -10.98 5.22 6.02
CA VAL A 323 -11.94 4.90 7.07
C VAL A 323 -12.04 6.07 8.06
N ILE A 324 -13.27 6.42 8.42
CA ILE A 324 -13.57 7.51 9.35
C ILE A 324 -13.95 6.87 10.67
N ALA A 325 -13.31 7.28 11.77
CA ALA A 325 -13.70 6.78 13.07
C ALA A 325 -15.14 7.20 13.39
N LYS A 326 -15.94 6.29 13.96
CA LYS A 326 -17.37 6.54 14.29
C LYS A 326 -17.55 7.79 15.16
N ASN A 327 -16.65 7.99 16.10
CA ASN A 327 -16.64 9.10 17.04
C ASN A 327 -15.51 10.09 16.73
N ALA A 328 -15.18 10.29 15.43
CA ALA A 328 -14.14 11.21 15.00
C ALA A 328 -14.37 12.61 15.56
N PRO A 329 -13.35 13.23 16.17
CA PRO A 329 -13.45 14.63 16.54
C PRO A 329 -13.59 15.50 15.28
N ASN A 330 -14.31 16.62 15.39
CA ASN A 330 -14.50 17.57 14.28
C ASN A 330 -15.04 16.91 12.98
N MET A 331 -16.04 16.04 13.07
CA MET A 331 -16.58 15.23 11.97
C MET A 331 -16.81 16.04 10.67
N ALA A 332 -17.35 17.25 10.76
CA ALA A 332 -17.59 18.08 9.58
C ALA A 332 -16.28 18.49 8.87
N ALA A 333 -15.23 18.81 9.62
CA ALA A 333 -13.89 19.09 9.08
C ALA A 333 -13.26 17.83 8.48
N THR A 334 -13.42 16.69 9.14
CA THR A 334 -12.97 15.38 8.65
C THR A 334 -13.59 15.04 7.30
N ILE A 335 -14.92 15.20 7.15
CA ILE A 335 -15.61 14.97 5.87
C ILE A 335 -15.14 15.91 4.78
N LYS A 336 -14.83 17.18 5.09
CA LYS A 336 -14.24 18.11 4.10
C LYS A 336 -12.88 17.60 3.61
N PHE A 337 -12.01 17.14 4.51
CA PHE A 337 -10.70 16.60 4.13
C PHE A 337 -10.84 15.31 3.33
N VAL A 338 -11.70 14.38 3.73
CA VAL A 338 -12.03 13.17 2.96
C VAL A 338 -12.44 13.50 1.52
N LYS A 339 -13.35 14.47 1.32
CA LYS A 339 -13.77 14.90 -0.02
C LYS A 339 -12.64 15.56 -0.81
N PHE A 340 -11.73 16.26 -0.14
CA PHE A 340 -10.57 16.87 -0.78
C PHE A 340 -9.57 15.81 -1.25
N LEU A 341 -9.32 14.77 -0.45
CA LEU A 341 -8.47 13.64 -0.83
C LEU A 341 -8.97 12.90 -2.08
N GLN A 342 -10.27 12.96 -2.38
CA GLN A 342 -10.88 12.41 -3.59
C GLN A 342 -10.95 13.39 -4.76
N SER A 343 -10.48 14.63 -4.60
CA SER A 343 -10.45 15.62 -5.68
C SER A 343 -9.42 15.26 -6.76
N PRO A 344 -9.60 15.77 -8.00
CA PRO A 344 -8.59 15.57 -9.06
C PRO A 344 -7.21 16.04 -8.63
N PHE A 345 -7.13 17.17 -7.92
CA PHE A 345 -5.87 17.71 -7.43
C PHE A 345 -5.13 16.72 -6.52
N SER A 346 -5.80 16.23 -5.48
CA SER A 346 -5.23 15.30 -4.52
C SER A 346 -4.87 13.96 -5.16
N GLN A 347 -5.81 13.39 -5.93
CA GLN A 347 -5.61 12.11 -6.59
C GLN A 347 -4.40 12.14 -7.55
N LEU A 348 -4.32 13.16 -8.42
CA LEU A 348 -3.22 13.25 -9.38
C LEU A 348 -1.87 13.63 -8.74
N ALA A 349 -1.88 14.37 -7.62
CA ALA A 349 -0.68 14.59 -6.83
C ALA A 349 -0.12 13.27 -6.26
N MET A 350 -0.99 12.41 -5.72
CA MET A 350 -0.58 11.10 -5.20
C MET A 350 -0.22 10.11 -6.31
N VAL A 351 -0.83 10.21 -7.50
CA VAL A 351 -0.39 9.47 -8.70
C VAL A 351 1.04 9.84 -9.08
N ALA A 352 1.42 11.11 -9.00
CA ALA A 352 2.80 11.53 -9.24
C ALA A 352 3.77 10.98 -8.18
N ALA A 353 3.29 10.73 -6.96
CA ALA A 353 4.04 10.08 -5.88
C ALA A 353 4.16 8.55 -6.04
N GLY A 354 3.41 7.93 -6.97
CA GLY A 354 3.46 6.49 -7.24
C GLY A 354 2.19 5.72 -6.91
N GLN A 355 1.14 6.38 -6.39
CA GLN A 355 -0.13 5.72 -6.11
C GLN A 355 -0.99 5.57 -7.38
N MET A 356 -1.87 4.56 -7.42
CA MET A 356 -2.86 4.41 -8.47
C MET A 356 -4.24 4.85 -7.99
N THR A 357 -4.99 5.51 -8.88
CA THR A 357 -6.32 5.98 -8.51
C THR A 357 -7.36 4.86 -8.42
N ALA A 358 -8.22 4.91 -7.41
CA ALA A 358 -9.39 4.03 -7.30
C ALA A 358 -10.63 4.55 -8.08
N TYR A 359 -10.48 5.63 -8.89
CA TYR A 359 -11.58 6.32 -9.55
C TYR A 359 -11.50 6.29 -11.07
N LYS A 360 -12.59 5.86 -11.73
CA LYS A 360 -12.74 5.79 -13.18
C LYS A 360 -12.41 7.11 -13.88
N THR A 361 -12.81 8.23 -13.25
CA THR A 361 -12.65 9.58 -13.79
C THR A 361 -11.19 9.96 -14.00
N TYR A 362 -10.26 9.40 -13.22
CA TYR A 362 -8.83 9.79 -13.25
C TYR A 362 -7.95 8.78 -13.95
N ALA A 363 -8.43 7.57 -14.27
CA ALA A 363 -7.63 6.50 -14.86
C ALA A 363 -6.90 6.89 -16.15
N ALA A 364 -7.57 7.66 -17.04
CA ALA A 364 -6.92 8.14 -18.25
C ALA A 364 -5.84 9.20 -18.01
N SER A 365 -5.96 9.97 -16.91
CA SER A 365 -4.97 10.98 -16.52
C SER A 365 -3.80 10.38 -15.76
N GLU A 366 -4.02 9.29 -15.03
CA GLU A 366 -3.02 8.56 -14.27
C GLU A 366 -1.80 8.18 -15.12
N ILE A 367 -2.04 7.51 -16.25
CA ILE A 367 -0.96 7.06 -17.14
C ILE A 367 -0.24 8.25 -17.83
N LYS A 368 -0.92 9.40 -17.98
CA LYS A 368 -0.27 10.63 -18.52
C LYS A 368 0.64 11.26 -17.46
N VAL A 369 0.23 11.25 -16.19
CA VAL A 369 1.01 11.80 -15.09
C VAL A 369 2.19 10.88 -14.74
N ASN A 370 1.95 9.57 -14.70
CA ASN A 370 2.97 8.57 -14.40
C ASN A 370 2.89 7.40 -15.38
N PRO A 371 3.64 7.43 -16.50
CA PRO A 371 3.62 6.35 -17.49
C PRO A 371 4.06 4.99 -16.97
N ALA A 372 4.84 4.93 -15.89
CA ALA A 372 5.28 3.67 -15.28
C ALA A 372 4.09 2.85 -14.72
N LEU A 373 2.96 3.50 -14.41
CA LEU A 373 1.75 2.82 -13.91
C LEU A 373 1.03 1.98 -14.96
N LYS A 374 1.41 2.08 -16.24
CA LYS A 374 0.74 1.33 -17.33
C LYS A 374 0.79 -0.18 -17.12
N VAL A 375 1.92 -0.73 -16.70
CA VAL A 375 2.09 -2.18 -16.47
C VAL A 375 1.24 -2.64 -15.27
N PHE A 376 1.15 -1.83 -14.23
CA PHE A 376 0.31 -2.11 -13.06
C PHE A 376 -1.18 -2.09 -13.42
N ALA A 377 -1.62 -1.12 -14.24
CA ALA A 377 -2.99 -1.06 -14.74
C ALA A 377 -3.35 -2.29 -15.59
N GLN A 378 -2.40 -2.83 -16.35
CA GLN A 378 -2.57 -4.11 -17.06
C GLN A 378 -2.65 -5.28 -16.09
N GLN A 379 -1.76 -5.33 -15.09
CA GLN A 379 -1.73 -6.39 -14.08
C GLN A 379 -3.02 -6.45 -13.27
N LEU A 380 -3.60 -5.32 -12.87
CA LEU A 380 -4.87 -5.26 -12.11
C LEU A 380 -6.02 -6.01 -12.80
N GLN A 381 -6.00 -6.14 -14.14
CA GLN A 381 -7.04 -6.88 -14.88
C GLN A 381 -7.10 -8.36 -14.50
N THR A 382 -5.99 -8.92 -14.01
CA THR A 382 -5.83 -10.34 -13.69
C THR A 382 -5.44 -10.60 -12.25
N SER A 383 -5.23 -9.56 -11.44
CA SER A 383 -4.85 -9.67 -10.04
C SER A 383 -5.97 -10.24 -9.18
N ARG A 384 -5.60 -10.94 -8.10
CA ARG A 384 -6.52 -11.63 -7.19
C ARG A 384 -6.78 -10.81 -5.94
N ALA A 385 -8.03 -10.71 -5.56
CA ALA A 385 -8.40 -10.11 -4.28
C ALA A 385 -7.94 -11.01 -3.11
N ARG A 386 -7.44 -10.38 -2.06
CA ARG A 386 -7.31 -11.01 -0.74
C ARG A 386 -8.71 -11.25 -0.16
N PRO A 387 -8.91 -12.22 0.76
CA PRO A 387 -10.21 -12.45 1.37
C PRO A 387 -10.80 -11.20 2.03
N VAL A 388 -11.96 -10.75 1.57
CA VAL A 388 -12.69 -9.60 2.15
C VAL A 388 -13.60 -10.11 3.27
N THR A 389 -13.03 -10.32 4.46
CA THR A 389 -13.71 -10.87 5.63
C THR A 389 -13.13 -10.30 6.92
N GLN A 390 -13.93 -10.23 7.97
CA GLN A 390 -13.49 -9.78 9.30
C GLN A 390 -12.34 -10.64 9.87
N GLY A 391 -12.19 -11.89 9.41
CA GLY A 391 -11.17 -12.83 9.86
C GLY A 391 -9.87 -12.78 9.06
N TYR A 392 -9.73 -11.88 8.06
CA TYR A 392 -8.57 -11.88 7.18
C TYR A 392 -7.24 -11.70 7.91
N ALA A 393 -7.14 -10.70 8.79
CA ALA A 393 -5.89 -10.43 9.50
C ALA A 393 -5.44 -11.63 10.37
N ALA A 394 -6.37 -12.32 11.00
CA ALA A 394 -6.06 -13.52 11.78
C ALA A 394 -5.70 -14.72 10.90
N LEU A 395 -6.34 -14.87 9.74
CA LEU A 395 -5.99 -15.88 8.75
C LEU A 395 -4.57 -15.66 8.22
N ASP A 396 -4.26 -14.43 7.82
CA ASP A 396 -2.96 -14.03 7.29
C ASP A 396 -1.85 -14.24 8.33
N THR A 397 -2.07 -13.79 9.56
CA THR A 397 -1.16 -14.03 10.69
C THR A 397 -0.93 -15.53 10.95
N ALA A 398 -1.99 -16.35 10.92
CA ALA A 398 -1.87 -17.79 11.12
C ALA A 398 -1.01 -18.45 10.03
N PHE A 399 -1.21 -18.08 8.77
CA PHE A 399 -0.39 -18.57 7.66
C PHE A 399 1.06 -18.10 7.78
N SER A 400 1.28 -16.81 8.01
CA SER A 400 2.60 -16.19 8.11
C SER A 400 3.45 -16.82 9.23
N ASN A 401 2.88 -16.98 10.42
CA ASN A 401 3.57 -17.58 11.57
C ASN A 401 4.00 -19.03 11.30
N GLU A 402 3.12 -19.84 10.72
CA GLU A 402 3.45 -21.21 10.39
C GLU A 402 4.49 -21.29 9.26
N LEU A 403 4.41 -20.40 8.26
CA LEU A 403 5.43 -20.34 7.21
C LEU A 403 6.80 -19.98 7.78
N GLN A 404 6.90 -19.06 8.73
CA GLN A 404 8.16 -18.77 9.43
C GLN A 404 8.72 -20.01 10.15
N LEU A 405 7.86 -20.81 10.80
CA LEU A 405 8.28 -22.06 11.43
C LEU A 405 8.76 -23.10 10.40
N MET A 406 8.11 -23.16 9.23
CA MET A 406 8.54 -24.03 8.11
C MET A 406 9.89 -23.61 7.54
N LEU A 407 10.10 -22.31 7.30
CA LEU A 407 11.36 -21.73 6.82
C LEU A 407 12.52 -22.01 7.80
N ALA A 408 12.22 -21.92 9.11
CA ALA A 408 13.17 -22.26 10.17
C ALA A 408 13.41 -23.77 10.37
N GLY A 409 12.73 -24.64 9.61
CA GLY A 409 12.81 -26.10 9.75
C GLY A 409 12.24 -26.67 11.04
N LYS A 410 11.43 -25.89 11.78
CA LYS A 410 10.83 -26.31 13.06
C LYS A 410 9.60 -27.19 12.89
N VAL A 411 8.91 -27.07 11.77
CA VAL A 411 7.75 -27.90 11.41
C VAL A 411 7.85 -28.28 9.94
N THR A 412 7.25 -29.43 9.57
CA THR A 412 7.14 -29.78 8.14
C THR A 412 6.07 -28.92 7.47
N VAL A 413 6.20 -28.70 6.14
CA VAL A 413 5.24 -27.90 5.38
C VAL A 413 3.81 -28.44 5.54
N ALA A 414 3.61 -29.73 5.47
CA ALA A 414 2.27 -30.34 5.63
C ALA A 414 1.66 -30.07 7.01
N VAL A 415 2.45 -30.19 8.09
CA VAL A 415 1.98 -29.96 9.47
C VAL A 415 1.69 -28.48 9.68
N GLY A 416 2.58 -27.58 9.28
CA GLY A 416 2.38 -26.13 9.43
C GLY A 416 1.16 -25.63 8.66
N LEU A 417 0.99 -26.04 7.39
CA LEU A 417 -0.18 -25.65 6.60
C LEU A 417 -1.49 -26.21 7.18
N GLN A 418 -1.47 -27.42 7.74
CA GLN A 418 -2.66 -27.96 8.43
C GLN A 418 -3.00 -27.16 9.70
N THR A 419 -1.98 -26.72 10.45
CA THR A 419 -2.16 -25.88 11.65
C THR A 419 -2.71 -24.52 11.26
N ALA A 420 -2.11 -23.88 10.26
CA ALA A 420 -2.58 -22.58 9.73
C ALA A 420 -4.02 -22.66 9.22
N ALA A 421 -4.37 -23.71 8.47
CA ALA A 421 -5.72 -23.90 7.93
C ALA A 421 -6.77 -24.02 9.03
N LYS A 422 -6.51 -24.76 10.11
CA LYS A 422 -7.42 -24.89 11.26
C LYS A 422 -7.61 -23.56 11.99
N ALA A 423 -6.51 -22.81 12.19
CA ALA A 423 -6.58 -21.49 12.82
C ALA A 423 -7.38 -20.51 11.94
N ALA A 424 -7.11 -20.52 10.63
CA ALA A 424 -7.84 -19.73 9.64
C ALA A 424 -9.35 -20.07 9.61
N ASP A 425 -9.72 -21.34 9.64
CA ASP A 425 -11.14 -21.77 9.71
C ASP A 425 -11.83 -21.21 10.97
N THR A 426 -11.09 -21.05 12.06
CA THR A 426 -11.64 -20.44 13.29
C THR A 426 -11.85 -18.93 13.11
N ALA A 427 -10.90 -18.25 12.46
CA ALA A 427 -10.99 -16.81 12.18
C ALA A 427 -12.08 -16.47 11.15
N LEU A 428 -12.36 -17.38 10.22
CA LEU A 428 -13.35 -17.20 9.14
C LEU A 428 -14.80 -17.48 9.59
N LYS A 429 -15.02 -17.92 10.81
CA LYS A 429 -16.38 -18.06 11.36
C LYS A 429 -17.07 -16.69 11.43
N PRO A 430 -18.38 -16.62 11.12
CA PRO A 430 -19.14 -15.36 11.10
C PRO A 430 -19.19 -14.67 12.46
#